data_6d50fe48b21535df94d33d46a31c40d2
#
_entry.id   6d50fe48b21535df94d33d46a31c40d2
#
_cell.length_a   1.000
_cell.length_b   1.000
_cell.length_c   1.000
_cell.angle_alpha   90.00
_cell.angle_beta   90.00
_cell.angle_gamma   90.00
#
_symmetry.space_group_name_H-M   'P 1'
#
loop_
_entity.id
_entity.type
_entity.pdbx_description
1 polymer ?
#
loop_
_entity_poly.entity_id
_entity_poly.type
_entity_poly.pdbx_seq_one_letter_code
_entity_poly.pdbx_strand_id
1 'polypeptide(L)'
;MLSLLKTFLIIRPHNIAAAVLSVAVGQTLAAGRGDWPLCLLLSTALATAAGNVINDWFDSDIDSINKPGRPIPSGGVTPRAAMALYFVLLAALGLCMKRLPAPQALWVGVWAVLLHIYSWKAKRIYLAGNLLVATVVSSAFLLGAFAAGDMAAGAVPAMFTFFFVMGRELVKDTEDIEGDRECGARTVPVISGPGHALTAAAVIFALLSAAIPVPFIKGLYGKAYLVTMLVSVLPVLVVSCVLCLKQRSPSVVSLLLKLGMFFGVAAFYLG
;
A
#
# COMPACT_ATOMS: atom_id res chain seq x y z
N MET A 1 -19.41 -12.86 18.01
CA MET A 1 -18.40 -11.80 18.23
C MET A 1 -17.08 -12.06 17.51
N LEU A 2 -16.44 -13.21 17.66
CA LEU A 2 -15.16 -13.58 16.97
C LEU A 2 -15.28 -13.56 15.43
N SER A 3 -16.38 -14.00 14.84
CA SER A 3 -16.62 -13.99 13.39
C SER A 3 -16.70 -12.55 12.83
N LEU A 4 -17.39 -11.63 13.51
CA LEU A 4 -17.49 -10.23 13.09
C LEU A 4 -16.13 -9.53 13.14
N LEU A 5 -15.31 -9.80 14.18
CA LEU A 5 -13.97 -9.25 14.26
C LEU A 5 -13.07 -9.75 13.11
N LYS A 6 -13.15 -11.05 12.75
CA LYS A 6 -12.38 -11.60 11.63
C LYS A 6 -12.87 -11.06 10.28
N THR A 7 -14.19 -10.84 10.11
CA THR A 7 -14.74 -10.19 8.93
C THR A 7 -14.26 -8.73 8.82
N PHE A 8 -14.11 -8.03 9.94
CA PHE A 8 -13.53 -6.69 9.97
C PHE A 8 -12.01 -6.71 9.64
N LEU A 9 -11.29 -7.72 10.10
CA LEU A 9 -9.85 -7.83 9.84
C LEU A 9 -9.50 -8.13 8.37
N ILE A 10 -10.36 -8.85 7.63
CA ILE A 10 -10.10 -9.18 6.23
C ILE A 10 -10.05 -7.95 5.31
N ILE A 11 -10.82 -6.89 5.62
CA ILE A 11 -10.79 -5.64 4.84
C ILE A 11 -9.54 -4.81 5.10
N ARG A 12 -8.73 -5.16 6.13
CA ARG A 12 -7.49 -4.47 6.53
C ARG A 12 -7.68 -2.96 6.73
N PRO A 13 -8.33 -2.51 7.81
CA PRO A 13 -8.70 -1.09 8.02
C PRO A 13 -7.51 -0.12 7.94
N HIS A 14 -6.32 -0.56 8.35
CA HIS A 14 -5.10 0.25 8.26
C HIS A 14 -4.69 0.56 6.80
N ASN A 15 -4.86 -0.38 5.86
CA ASN A 15 -4.61 -0.14 4.43
C ASN A 15 -5.65 0.85 3.86
N ILE A 16 -6.92 0.69 4.27
CA ILE A 16 -7.99 1.61 3.88
C ILE A 16 -7.68 3.03 4.37
N ALA A 17 -7.33 3.16 5.65
CA ALA A 17 -6.97 4.46 6.23
C ALA A 17 -5.80 5.12 5.47
N ALA A 18 -4.74 4.35 5.18
CA ALA A 18 -3.60 4.86 4.43
C ALA A 18 -3.99 5.35 3.02
N ALA A 19 -4.78 4.56 2.27
CA ALA A 19 -5.22 4.93 0.93
C ALA A 19 -6.10 6.18 0.94
N VAL A 20 -7.09 6.25 1.85
CA VAL A 20 -7.99 7.39 2.00
C VAL A 20 -7.22 8.65 2.40
N LEU A 21 -6.31 8.54 3.36
CA LEU A 21 -5.45 9.66 3.77
C LEU A 21 -4.54 10.12 2.64
N SER A 22 -4.00 9.21 1.83
CA SER A 22 -3.16 9.59 0.68
C SER A 22 -3.94 10.38 -0.37
N VAL A 23 -5.20 10.00 -0.67
CA VAL A 23 -6.09 10.78 -1.55
C VAL A 23 -6.39 12.14 -0.93
N ALA A 24 -6.74 12.19 0.36
CA ALA A 24 -7.04 13.44 1.06
C ALA A 24 -5.83 14.39 1.10
N VAL A 25 -4.62 13.86 1.34
CA VAL A 25 -3.38 14.65 1.31
C VAL A 25 -3.09 15.16 -0.09
N GLY A 26 -3.20 14.32 -1.12
CA GLY A 26 -3.02 14.75 -2.51
C GLY A 26 -3.94 15.91 -2.88
N GLN A 27 -5.21 15.85 -2.46
CA GLN A 27 -6.15 16.96 -2.67
C GLN A 27 -5.76 18.20 -1.88
N THR A 28 -5.36 18.04 -0.62
CA THR A 28 -4.94 19.19 0.22
C THR A 28 -3.72 19.90 -0.35
N LEU A 29 -2.78 19.16 -0.92
CA LEU A 29 -1.59 19.73 -1.58
C LEU A 29 -1.94 20.54 -2.84
N ALA A 30 -2.98 20.15 -3.58
CA ALA A 30 -3.39 20.81 -4.81
C ALA A 30 -4.33 22.01 -4.56
N ALA A 31 -5.30 21.88 -3.64
CA ALA A 31 -6.34 22.90 -3.43
C ALA A 31 -6.24 23.62 -2.07
N GLY A 32 -5.27 23.28 -1.24
CA GLY A 32 -5.24 23.71 0.15
C GLY A 32 -6.22 22.94 1.04
N ARG A 33 -6.33 23.35 2.29
CA ARG A 33 -7.28 22.77 3.24
C ARG A 33 -8.70 23.20 2.88
N GLY A 34 -9.58 22.26 2.63
CA GLY A 34 -10.94 22.53 2.22
C GLY A 34 -11.82 21.28 2.25
N ASP A 35 -12.94 21.31 1.52
CA ASP A 35 -13.91 20.23 1.48
C ASP A 35 -13.32 18.99 0.77
N TRP A 36 -13.27 17.89 1.48
CA TRP A 36 -12.83 16.63 0.91
C TRP A 36 -13.96 15.94 0.13
N PRO A 37 -13.70 15.42 -1.08
CA PRO A 37 -14.70 14.78 -1.91
C PRO A 37 -15.12 13.44 -1.31
N LEU A 38 -16.13 13.44 -0.46
CA LEU A 38 -16.58 12.25 0.29
C LEU A 38 -16.80 11.03 -0.62
N CYS A 39 -17.43 11.23 -1.80
CA CYS A 39 -17.65 10.13 -2.74
C CYS A 39 -16.34 9.53 -3.26
N LEU A 40 -15.29 10.32 -3.48
CA LEU A 40 -13.98 9.84 -3.89
C LEU A 40 -13.30 9.07 -2.77
N LEU A 41 -13.33 9.59 -1.54
CA LEU A 41 -12.75 8.92 -0.37
C LEU A 41 -13.46 7.59 -0.08
N LEU A 42 -14.81 7.55 -0.17
CA LEU A 42 -15.57 6.31 -0.03
C LEU A 42 -15.26 5.32 -1.15
N SER A 43 -15.15 5.77 -2.40
CA SER A 43 -14.78 4.91 -3.53
C SER A 43 -13.37 4.34 -3.34
N THR A 44 -12.41 5.15 -2.86
CA THR A 44 -11.07 4.68 -2.51
C THR A 44 -11.10 3.63 -1.40
N ALA A 45 -11.88 3.86 -0.35
CA ALA A 45 -12.05 2.91 0.75
C ALA A 45 -12.63 1.57 0.27
N LEU A 46 -13.68 1.62 -0.56
CA LEU A 46 -14.35 0.43 -1.09
C LEU A 46 -13.44 -0.35 -2.06
N ALA A 47 -12.74 0.34 -2.96
CA ALA A 47 -11.78 -0.29 -3.87
C ALA A 47 -10.63 -0.98 -3.11
N THR A 48 -10.10 -0.32 -2.07
CA THR A 48 -9.03 -0.87 -1.23
C THR A 48 -9.54 -2.07 -0.42
N ALA A 49 -10.74 -1.96 0.16
CA ALA A 49 -11.37 -3.07 0.89
C ALA A 49 -11.59 -4.29 -0.01
N ALA A 50 -12.17 -4.09 -1.20
CA ALA A 50 -12.36 -5.14 -2.19
C ALA A 50 -11.02 -5.78 -2.60
N GLY A 51 -9.99 -4.96 -2.86
CA GLY A 51 -8.64 -5.43 -3.16
C GLY A 51 -8.03 -6.28 -2.04
N ASN A 52 -8.21 -5.90 -0.77
CA ASN A 52 -7.74 -6.68 0.36
C ASN A 52 -8.47 -8.03 0.50
N VAL A 53 -9.80 -8.03 0.34
CA VAL A 53 -10.61 -9.25 0.44
C VAL A 53 -10.26 -10.24 -0.66
N ILE A 54 -10.17 -9.78 -1.91
CA ILE A 54 -9.82 -10.67 -3.04
C ILE A 54 -8.38 -11.16 -2.94
N ASN A 55 -7.46 -10.35 -2.39
CA ASN A 55 -6.09 -10.78 -2.12
C ASN A 55 -6.07 -11.93 -1.10
N ASP A 56 -6.76 -11.81 0.03
CA ASP A 56 -6.80 -12.87 1.05
C ASP A 56 -7.49 -14.15 0.52
N TRP A 57 -8.44 -14.01 -0.41
CA TRP A 57 -9.07 -15.15 -1.06
C TRP A 57 -8.10 -15.93 -1.96
N PHE A 58 -7.36 -15.24 -2.83
CA PHE A 58 -6.35 -15.86 -3.70
C PHE A 58 -5.11 -16.36 -2.95
N ASP A 59 -4.84 -15.79 -1.76
CA ASP A 59 -3.71 -16.15 -0.92
C ASP A 59 -4.02 -17.25 0.10
N SER A 60 -5.25 -17.77 0.14
CA SER A 60 -5.66 -18.70 1.19
C SER A 60 -4.69 -19.88 1.40
N ASP A 61 -4.17 -20.44 0.31
CA ASP A 61 -3.22 -21.57 0.35
C ASP A 61 -1.84 -21.13 0.84
N ILE A 62 -1.29 -20.03 0.29
CA ILE A 62 -0.01 -19.44 0.72
C ILE A 62 -0.09 -19.04 2.19
N ASP A 63 -1.19 -18.40 2.58
CA ASP A 63 -1.41 -17.94 3.95
C ASP A 63 -1.63 -19.09 4.94
N SER A 64 -2.09 -20.25 4.50
CA SER A 64 -2.18 -21.42 5.36
C SER A 64 -0.80 -21.89 5.86
N ILE A 65 0.24 -21.63 5.08
CA ILE A 65 1.63 -21.93 5.41
C ILE A 65 2.25 -20.75 6.20
N ASN A 66 2.22 -19.54 5.62
CA ASN A 66 2.96 -18.40 6.16
C ASN A 66 2.24 -17.70 7.33
N LYS A 67 0.91 -17.65 7.31
CA LYS A 67 0.08 -16.86 8.24
C LYS A 67 -1.22 -17.58 8.61
N PRO A 68 -1.17 -18.76 9.25
CA PRO A 68 -2.36 -19.59 9.53
C PRO A 68 -3.43 -18.91 10.39
N GLY A 69 -3.05 -17.83 11.11
CA GLY A 69 -3.97 -17.03 11.90
C GLY A 69 -4.84 -16.05 11.10
N ARG A 70 -4.64 -15.89 9.77
CA ARG A 70 -5.45 -15.02 8.93
C ARG A 70 -6.92 -15.47 8.85
N PRO A 71 -7.85 -14.55 8.51
CA PRO A 71 -9.29 -14.83 8.58
C PRO A 71 -9.76 -16.07 7.81
N ILE A 72 -9.26 -16.32 6.59
CA ILE A 72 -9.66 -17.48 5.79
C ILE A 72 -8.96 -18.75 6.25
N PRO A 73 -7.62 -18.84 6.33
CA PRO A 73 -6.92 -20.04 6.79
C PRO A 73 -7.36 -20.53 8.17
N SER A 74 -7.62 -19.59 9.10
CA SER A 74 -8.08 -19.92 10.46
C SER A 74 -9.56 -20.35 10.54
N GLY A 75 -10.29 -20.41 9.41
CA GLY A 75 -11.72 -20.72 9.38
C GLY A 75 -12.64 -19.63 9.94
N GLY A 76 -12.11 -18.45 10.27
CA GLY A 76 -12.92 -17.33 10.80
C GLY A 76 -13.81 -16.66 9.78
N VAL A 77 -13.44 -16.74 8.50
CA VAL A 77 -14.23 -16.33 7.33
C VAL A 77 -14.16 -17.45 6.31
N THR A 78 -15.30 -17.93 5.84
CA THR A 78 -15.30 -18.95 4.79
C THR A 78 -14.93 -18.34 3.43
N PRO A 79 -14.29 -19.08 2.51
CA PRO A 79 -13.99 -18.57 1.16
C PRO A 79 -15.24 -18.07 0.42
N ARG A 80 -16.39 -18.69 0.64
CA ARG A 80 -17.68 -18.24 0.06
C ARG A 80 -18.12 -16.89 0.63
N ALA A 81 -18.00 -16.70 1.95
CA ALA A 81 -18.32 -15.43 2.59
C ALA A 81 -17.38 -14.30 2.16
N ALA A 82 -16.09 -14.58 2.01
CA ALA A 82 -15.12 -13.63 1.48
C ALA A 82 -15.47 -13.21 0.04
N MET A 83 -15.83 -14.16 -0.83
CA MET A 83 -16.24 -13.87 -2.19
C MET A 83 -17.56 -13.06 -2.25
N ALA A 84 -18.54 -13.40 -1.41
CA ALA A 84 -19.79 -12.62 -1.29
C ALA A 84 -19.49 -11.19 -0.85
N LEU A 85 -18.64 -11.00 0.16
CA LEU A 85 -18.21 -9.67 0.63
C LEU A 85 -17.51 -8.88 -0.49
N TYR A 86 -16.63 -9.53 -1.27
CA TYR A 86 -15.96 -8.91 -2.41
C TYR A 86 -16.97 -8.34 -3.42
N PHE A 87 -17.98 -9.11 -3.81
CA PHE A 87 -19.01 -8.64 -4.76
C PHE A 87 -19.89 -7.53 -4.16
N VAL A 88 -20.22 -7.60 -2.87
CA VAL A 88 -20.95 -6.53 -2.17
C VAL A 88 -20.13 -5.22 -2.18
N LEU A 89 -18.82 -5.30 -1.90
CA LEU A 89 -17.94 -4.13 -1.96
C LEU A 89 -17.83 -3.56 -3.37
N LEU A 90 -17.74 -4.41 -4.42
CA LEU A 90 -17.73 -3.95 -5.80
C LEU A 90 -19.06 -3.31 -6.23
N ALA A 91 -20.21 -3.86 -5.79
CA ALA A 91 -21.50 -3.25 -6.06
C ALA A 91 -21.64 -1.88 -5.39
N ALA A 92 -21.22 -1.76 -4.12
CA ALA A 92 -21.20 -0.49 -3.41
C ALA A 92 -20.23 0.51 -4.07
N LEU A 93 -19.06 0.05 -4.51
CA LEU A 93 -18.10 0.85 -5.28
C LEU A 93 -18.74 1.38 -6.56
N GLY A 94 -19.42 0.53 -7.35
CA GLY A 94 -20.10 0.94 -8.58
C GLY A 94 -21.18 2.00 -8.35
N LEU A 95 -21.91 1.92 -7.21
CA LEU A 95 -22.89 2.93 -6.82
C LEU A 95 -22.21 4.27 -6.47
N CYS A 96 -21.10 4.24 -5.72
CA CYS A 96 -20.33 5.45 -5.38
C CYS A 96 -19.72 6.09 -6.64
N MET A 97 -19.18 5.29 -7.55
CA MET A 97 -18.57 5.77 -8.79
C MET A 97 -19.54 6.55 -9.70
N LYS A 98 -20.85 6.24 -9.67
CA LYS A 98 -21.86 7.02 -10.39
C LYS A 98 -21.98 8.48 -9.93
N ARG A 99 -21.47 8.81 -8.76
CA ARG A 99 -21.45 10.17 -8.19
C ARG A 99 -20.13 10.90 -8.46
N LEU A 100 -19.14 10.24 -9.08
CA LEU A 100 -17.85 10.83 -9.43
C LEU A 100 -17.86 11.38 -10.85
N PRO A 101 -17.06 12.43 -11.13
CA PRO A 101 -16.70 12.80 -12.50
C PRO A 101 -16.09 11.59 -13.24
N ALA A 102 -16.39 11.44 -14.54
CA ALA A 102 -16.00 10.27 -15.32
C ALA A 102 -14.49 9.92 -15.25
N PRO A 103 -13.53 10.90 -15.30
CA PRO A 103 -12.12 10.56 -15.20
C PRO A 103 -11.73 9.97 -13.84
N GLN A 104 -12.31 10.49 -12.73
CA GLN A 104 -12.07 9.96 -11.39
C GLN A 104 -12.68 8.56 -11.23
N ALA A 105 -13.90 8.36 -11.73
CA ALA A 105 -14.54 7.04 -11.73
C ALA A 105 -13.72 6.02 -12.53
N LEU A 106 -13.21 6.39 -13.71
CA LEU A 106 -12.34 5.55 -14.52
C LEU A 106 -11.06 5.18 -13.75
N TRP A 107 -10.42 6.15 -13.08
CA TRP A 107 -9.21 5.90 -12.30
C TRP A 107 -9.43 4.86 -11.20
N VAL A 108 -10.49 5.06 -10.39
CA VAL A 108 -10.84 4.11 -9.32
C VAL A 108 -11.26 2.74 -9.88
N GLY A 109 -11.96 2.71 -11.00
CA GLY A 109 -12.31 1.47 -11.72
C GLY A 109 -11.07 0.71 -12.18
N VAL A 110 -10.08 1.41 -12.74
CA VAL A 110 -8.78 0.83 -13.11
C VAL A 110 -8.06 0.27 -11.89
N TRP A 111 -8.10 0.94 -10.74
CA TRP A 111 -7.53 0.39 -9.49
C TRP A 111 -8.17 -0.93 -9.10
N ALA A 112 -9.51 -1.02 -9.13
CA ALA A 112 -10.20 -2.26 -8.78
C ALA A 112 -9.77 -3.42 -9.69
N VAL A 113 -9.63 -3.17 -10.99
CA VAL A 113 -9.14 -4.15 -11.98
C VAL A 113 -7.68 -4.51 -11.70
N LEU A 114 -6.80 -3.54 -11.49
CA LEU A 114 -5.38 -3.77 -11.24
C LEU A 114 -5.15 -4.54 -9.93
N LEU A 115 -5.89 -4.24 -8.85
CA LEU A 115 -5.82 -4.97 -7.58
C LEU A 115 -6.31 -6.42 -7.73
N HIS A 116 -7.32 -6.66 -8.59
CA HIS A 116 -7.74 -8.01 -8.92
C HIS A 116 -6.66 -8.78 -9.70
N ILE A 117 -6.08 -8.17 -10.75
CA ILE A 117 -4.98 -8.75 -11.53
C ILE A 117 -3.75 -9.02 -10.66
N TYR A 118 -3.41 -8.08 -9.76
CA TYR A 118 -2.36 -8.26 -8.76
C TYR A 118 -2.59 -9.52 -7.93
N SER A 119 -3.78 -9.64 -7.35
CA SER A 119 -4.14 -10.75 -6.46
C SER A 119 -4.18 -12.08 -7.19
N TRP A 120 -4.74 -12.10 -8.41
CA TRP A 120 -4.89 -13.31 -9.21
C TRP A 120 -3.55 -13.86 -9.70
N LYS A 121 -2.69 -13.01 -10.29
CA LYS A 121 -1.49 -13.48 -11.01
C LYS A 121 -0.23 -12.65 -10.79
N ALA A 122 -0.31 -11.31 -10.82
CA ALA A 122 0.87 -10.47 -10.93
C ALA A 122 1.82 -10.61 -9.74
N LYS A 123 1.31 -10.79 -8.52
CA LYS A 123 2.11 -10.97 -7.29
C LYS A 123 2.98 -12.23 -7.29
N ARG A 124 2.65 -13.22 -8.15
CA ARG A 124 3.41 -14.47 -8.31
C ARG A 124 4.50 -14.36 -9.39
N ILE A 125 4.64 -13.20 -10.02
CA ILE A 125 5.59 -12.96 -11.11
C ILE A 125 6.69 -12.02 -10.62
N TYR A 126 7.95 -12.37 -10.94
CA TYR A 126 9.13 -11.60 -10.59
C TYR A 126 8.94 -10.08 -10.81
N LEU A 127 9.04 -9.29 -9.75
CA LEU A 127 8.88 -7.83 -9.70
C LEU A 127 7.52 -7.28 -10.20
N ALA A 128 6.75 -8.02 -11.01
CA ALA A 128 5.53 -7.50 -11.62
C ALA A 128 4.49 -7.10 -10.55
N GLY A 129 4.31 -7.94 -9.52
CA GLY A 129 3.42 -7.63 -8.40
C GLY A 129 3.88 -6.42 -7.62
N ASN A 130 5.18 -6.35 -7.29
CA ASN A 130 5.74 -5.24 -6.52
C ASN A 130 5.58 -3.90 -7.26
N LEU A 131 5.86 -3.87 -8.58
CA LEU A 131 5.66 -2.69 -9.42
C LEU A 131 4.19 -2.29 -9.50
N LEU A 132 3.29 -3.26 -9.70
CA LEU A 132 1.86 -2.99 -9.84
C LEU A 132 1.28 -2.42 -8.55
N VAL A 133 1.53 -3.06 -7.40
CA VAL A 133 1.00 -2.57 -6.12
C VAL A 133 1.63 -1.23 -5.73
N ALA A 134 2.93 -1.03 -5.98
CA ALA A 134 3.57 0.26 -5.73
C ALA A 134 2.96 1.38 -6.58
N THR A 135 2.66 1.11 -7.86
CA THR A 135 1.99 2.06 -8.76
C THR A 135 0.58 2.40 -8.27
N VAL A 136 -0.23 1.40 -7.94
CA VAL A 136 -1.61 1.63 -7.46
C VAL A 136 -1.61 2.44 -6.16
N VAL A 137 -0.81 2.03 -5.17
CA VAL A 137 -0.77 2.69 -3.84
C VAL A 137 -0.24 4.12 -3.95
N SER A 138 0.83 4.35 -4.70
CA SER A 138 1.41 5.69 -4.86
C SER A 138 0.48 6.64 -5.63
N SER A 139 -0.25 6.12 -6.60
CA SER A 139 -1.17 6.92 -7.42
C SER A 139 -2.38 7.47 -6.64
N ALA A 140 -2.56 7.08 -5.37
CA ALA A 140 -3.57 7.67 -4.48
C ALA A 140 -3.34 9.17 -4.25
N PHE A 141 -2.10 9.60 -4.10
CA PHE A 141 -1.77 11.02 -4.01
C PHE A 141 -2.07 11.77 -5.32
N LEU A 142 -1.75 11.13 -6.46
CA LEU A 142 -2.05 11.71 -7.77
C LEU A 142 -3.55 11.83 -8.02
N LEU A 143 -4.34 10.83 -7.61
CA LEU A 143 -5.80 10.87 -7.76
C LEU A 143 -6.41 12.02 -6.94
N GLY A 144 -5.97 12.20 -5.69
CA GLY A 144 -6.42 13.32 -4.86
C GLY A 144 -6.08 14.66 -5.46
N ALA A 145 -4.83 14.85 -5.88
CA ALA A 145 -4.35 16.08 -6.51
C ALA A 145 -5.05 16.34 -7.87
N PHE A 146 -5.24 15.30 -8.69
CA PHE A 146 -6.01 15.38 -9.94
C PHE A 146 -7.46 15.81 -9.69
N ALA A 147 -8.11 15.29 -8.66
CA ALA A 147 -9.48 15.65 -8.30
C ALA A 147 -9.62 17.15 -7.92
N ALA A 148 -8.54 17.75 -7.44
CA ALA A 148 -8.45 19.16 -7.09
C ALA A 148 -7.95 20.05 -8.24
N GLY A 149 -7.61 19.49 -9.41
CA GLY A 149 -7.22 20.24 -10.60
C GLY A 149 -5.72 20.42 -10.81
N ASP A 150 -4.86 19.99 -9.87
CA ASP A 150 -3.40 20.06 -10.01
C ASP A 150 -2.75 18.71 -9.66
N MET A 151 -2.69 17.81 -10.63
CA MET A 151 -2.07 16.49 -10.45
C MET A 151 -0.58 16.58 -10.08
N ALA A 152 0.12 17.63 -10.48
CA ALA A 152 1.55 17.79 -10.23
C ALA A 152 1.86 17.95 -8.73
N ALA A 153 0.95 18.55 -7.96
CA ALA A 153 1.09 18.66 -6.51
C ALA A 153 1.20 17.31 -5.79
N GLY A 154 0.60 16.25 -6.35
CA GLY A 154 0.69 14.89 -5.83
C GLY A 154 1.97 14.13 -6.23
N ALA A 155 2.81 14.65 -7.12
CA ALA A 155 3.91 13.90 -7.72
C ALA A 155 5.02 13.54 -6.71
N VAL A 156 5.41 14.44 -5.84
CA VAL A 156 6.47 14.20 -4.85
C VAL A 156 6.06 13.10 -3.86
N PRO A 157 4.91 13.18 -3.16
CA PRO A 157 4.51 12.11 -2.25
C PRO A 157 4.24 10.79 -2.99
N ALA A 158 3.73 10.81 -4.22
CA ALA A 158 3.56 9.62 -5.03
C ALA A 158 4.91 8.94 -5.32
N MET A 159 5.93 9.69 -5.72
CA MET A 159 7.28 9.14 -5.98
C MET A 159 7.89 8.52 -4.71
N PHE A 160 7.84 9.22 -3.58
CA PHE A 160 8.31 8.66 -2.31
C PHE A 160 7.57 7.38 -1.93
N THR A 161 6.24 7.39 -2.05
CA THR A 161 5.39 6.24 -1.72
C THR A 161 5.66 5.07 -2.66
N PHE A 162 5.88 5.30 -3.96
CA PHE A 162 6.21 4.25 -4.91
C PHE A 162 7.45 3.46 -4.48
N PHE A 163 8.56 4.15 -4.22
CA PHE A 163 9.79 3.50 -3.79
C PHE A 163 9.67 2.89 -2.40
N PHE A 164 8.99 3.56 -1.47
CA PHE A 164 8.73 3.03 -0.14
C PHE A 164 7.97 1.70 -0.20
N VAL A 165 6.90 1.62 -1.01
CA VAL A 165 6.10 0.40 -1.19
C VAL A 165 6.91 -0.67 -1.91
N MET A 166 7.71 -0.31 -2.93
CA MET A 166 8.62 -1.25 -3.60
C MET A 166 9.56 -1.94 -2.59
N GLY A 167 10.26 -1.16 -1.76
CA GLY A 167 11.14 -1.73 -0.73
C GLY A 167 10.38 -2.60 0.28
N ARG A 168 9.20 -2.15 0.70
CA ARG A 168 8.34 -2.88 1.63
C ARG A 168 7.86 -4.22 1.05
N GLU A 169 7.45 -4.27 -0.20
CA GLU A 169 6.99 -5.52 -0.83
C GLU A 169 8.14 -6.52 -0.98
N LEU A 170 9.38 -6.08 -1.31
CA LEU A 170 10.55 -6.96 -1.33
C LEU A 170 10.83 -7.60 0.04
N VAL A 171 10.68 -6.83 1.13
CA VAL A 171 10.81 -7.35 2.50
C VAL A 171 9.70 -8.35 2.80
N LYS A 172 8.46 -8.03 2.42
CA LYS A 172 7.30 -8.89 2.66
C LYS A 172 7.38 -10.20 1.87
N ASP A 173 7.82 -10.15 0.61
CA ASP A 173 8.04 -11.37 -0.18
C ASP A 173 9.12 -12.26 0.45
N THR A 174 10.12 -11.66 1.11
CA THR A 174 11.13 -12.42 1.87
C THR A 174 10.54 -13.05 3.15
N GLU A 175 9.59 -12.37 3.79
CA GLU A 175 8.84 -12.92 4.94
C GLU A 175 7.95 -14.10 4.52
N ASP A 176 7.39 -14.04 3.31
CA ASP A 176 6.42 -15.02 2.79
C ASP A 176 7.07 -16.11 1.91
N ILE A 177 8.42 -16.20 1.83
CA ILE A 177 9.19 -17.02 0.87
C ILE A 177 8.85 -18.51 0.89
N GLU A 178 8.50 -19.08 2.06
CA GLU A 178 8.24 -20.52 2.22
C GLU A 178 6.95 -20.90 1.48
N GLY A 179 5.84 -20.24 1.79
CA GLY A 179 4.57 -20.48 1.11
C GLY A 179 4.61 -20.08 -0.36
N ASP A 180 5.32 -19.00 -0.72
CA ASP A 180 5.53 -18.62 -2.11
C ASP A 180 6.21 -19.73 -2.92
N ARG A 181 7.25 -20.34 -2.35
CA ARG A 181 7.98 -21.43 -2.99
C ARG A 181 7.11 -22.68 -3.14
N GLU A 182 6.40 -23.08 -2.10
CA GLU A 182 5.54 -24.26 -2.11
C GLU A 182 4.35 -24.12 -3.08
N CYS A 183 3.81 -22.90 -3.20
CA CYS A 183 2.72 -22.59 -4.14
C CYS A 183 3.21 -22.19 -5.55
N GLY A 184 4.49 -22.35 -5.85
CA GLY A 184 5.06 -22.13 -7.19
C GLY A 184 5.12 -20.67 -7.63
N ALA A 185 5.08 -19.71 -6.70
CA ALA A 185 5.28 -18.30 -7.01
C ALA A 185 6.75 -18.02 -7.37
N ARG A 186 6.97 -17.08 -8.27
CA ARG A 186 8.28 -16.69 -8.79
C ARG A 186 8.64 -15.28 -8.31
N THR A 187 8.52 -15.02 -7.02
CA THR A 187 8.89 -13.74 -6.40
C THR A 187 10.41 -13.54 -6.39
N VAL A 188 10.86 -12.30 -6.14
CA VAL A 188 12.29 -11.96 -6.13
C VAL A 188 13.08 -12.84 -5.16
N PRO A 189 12.66 -13.03 -3.89
CA PRO A 189 13.41 -13.88 -2.97
C PRO A 189 13.38 -15.36 -3.35
N VAL A 190 12.33 -15.85 -4.03
CA VAL A 190 12.26 -17.25 -4.50
C VAL A 190 13.26 -17.50 -5.63
N ILE A 191 13.38 -16.56 -6.59
CA ILE A 191 14.23 -16.71 -7.79
C ILE A 191 15.69 -16.31 -7.50
N SER A 192 15.89 -15.14 -6.89
CA SER A 192 17.22 -14.54 -6.71
C SER A 192 17.82 -14.76 -5.32
N GLY A 193 17.03 -15.34 -4.41
CA GLY A 193 17.41 -15.53 -3.02
C GLY A 193 17.02 -14.35 -2.11
N PRO A 194 16.76 -14.63 -0.81
CA PRO A 194 16.31 -13.64 0.16
C PRO A 194 17.34 -12.50 0.37
N GLY A 195 18.63 -12.80 0.31
CA GLY A 195 19.69 -11.81 0.46
C GLY A 195 19.66 -10.73 -0.63
N HIS A 196 19.40 -11.09 -1.89
CA HIS A 196 19.28 -10.12 -2.98
C HIS A 196 18.04 -9.23 -2.82
N ALA A 197 16.90 -9.80 -2.43
CA ALA A 197 15.67 -9.04 -2.18
C ALA A 197 15.86 -8.02 -1.04
N LEU A 198 16.46 -8.44 0.08
CA LEU A 198 16.73 -7.56 1.22
C LEU A 198 17.79 -6.50 0.89
N THR A 199 18.82 -6.83 0.11
CA THR A 199 19.82 -5.85 -0.33
C THR A 199 19.18 -4.80 -1.24
N ALA A 200 18.33 -5.21 -2.19
CA ALA A 200 17.60 -4.26 -3.03
C ALA A 200 16.67 -3.35 -2.21
N ALA A 201 15.95 -3.89 -1.22
CA ALA A 201 15.15 -3.10 -0.29
C ALA A 201 16.02 -2.10 0.51
N ALA A 202 17.17 -2.53 1.01
CA ALA A 202 18.10 -1.66 1.74
C ALA A 202 18.61 -0.49 0.88
N VAL A 203 18.96 -0.75 -0.38
CA VAL A 203 19.35 0.30 -1.33
C VAL A 203 18.21 1.31 -1.52
N ILE A 204 16.99 0.83 -1.72
CA ILE A 204 15.82 1.70 -1.86
C ILE A 204 15.65 2.57 -0.60
N PHE A 205 15.73 2.00 0.60
CA PHE A 205 15.58 2.75 1.85
C PHE A 205 16.71 3.75 2.06
N ALA A 206 17.95 3.42 1.68
CA ALA A 206 19.07 4.35 1.73
C ALA A 206 18.87 5.53 0.77
N LEU A 207 18.45 5.28 -0.47
CA LEU A 207 18.15 6.33 -1.45
C LEU A 207 16.99 7.23 -1.00
N LEU A 208 15.92 6.64 -0.45
CA LEU A 208 14.81 7.41 0.12
C LEU A 208 15.27 8.27 1.30
N SER A 209 16.12 7.73 2.18
CA SER A 209 16.69 8.49 3.32
C SER A 209 17.48 9.70 2.83
N ALA A 210 18.31 9.53 1.80
CA ALA A 210 19.08 10.62 1.18
C ALA A 210 18.17 11.63 0.46
N ALA A 211 17.02 11.20 -0.06
CA ALA A 211 16.08 12.06 -0.77
C ALA A 211 15.19 12.92 0.15
N ILE A 212 15.05 12.58 1.44
CA ILE A 212 14.18 13.31 2.39
C ILE A 212 14.38 14.82 2.37
N PRO A 213 15.60 15.39 2.41
CA PRO A 213 15.77 16.84 2.46
C PRO A 213 15.49 17.54 1.10
N VAL A 214 15.47 16.81 -0.01
CA VAL A 214 15.39 17.39 -1.35
C VAL A 214 14.15 18.26 -1.58
N PRO A 215 12.91 17.83 -1.21
CA PRO A 215 11.73 18.66 -1.39
C PRO A 215 11.78 19.97 -0.58
N PHE A 216 12.37 19.94 0.61
CA PHE A 216 12.60 21.14 1.43
C PHE A 216 13.65 22.07 0.79
N ILE A 217 14.80 21.55 0.35
CA ILE A 217 15.87 22.33 -0.31
C ILE A 217 15.35 22.98 -1.59
N LYS A 218 14.45 22.31 -2.32
CA LYS A 218 13.80 22.85 -3.53
C LYS A 218 12.68 23.86 -3.23
N GLY A 219 12.37 24.13 -1.96
CA GLY A 219 11.29 25.03 -1.56
C GLY A 219 9.87 24.52 -1.82
N LEU A 220 9.72 23.21 -2.08
CA LEU A 220 8.42 22.59 -2.35
C LEU A 220 7.66 22.31 -1.05
N TYR A 221 8.35 22.11 0.05
CA TYR A 221 7.77 21.78 1.37
C TYR A 221 8.45 22.59 2.48
N GLY A 222 7.67 22.91 3.53
CA GLY A 222 8.13 23.73 4.65
C GLY A 222 8.93 22.94 5.71
N LYS A 223 9.30 23.66 6.80
CA LYS A 223 10.05 23.09 7.93
C LYS A 223 9.31 21.95 8.62
N ALA A 224 7.96 22.00 8.69
CA ALA A 224 7.15 20.98 9.33
C ALA A 224 7.31 19.60 8.64
N TYR A 225 7.30 19.58 7.29
CA TYR A 225 7.64 18.38 6.51
C TYR A 225 9.01 17.84 6.90
N LEU A 226 10.06 18.68 6.83
CA LEU A 226 11.43 18.25 7.05
C LEU A 226 11.60 17.66 8.47
N VAL A 227 11.12 18.38 9.50
CA VAL A 227 11.23 17.92 10.90
C VAL A 227 10.49 16.60 11.10
N THR A 228 9.26 16.48 10.59
CA THR A 228 8.48 15.23 10.70
C THR A 228 9.19 14.08 9.99
N MET A 229 9.70 14.29 8.78
CA MET A 229 10.46 13.26 8.04
C MET A 229 11.73 12.83 8.79
N LEU A 230 12.50 13.78 9.32
CA LEU A 230 13.76 13.48 10.02
C LEU A 230 13.54 12.76 11.36
N VAL A 231 12.47 13.12 12.09
CA VAL A 231 12.23 12.57 13.44
C VAL A 231 11.48 11.23 13.38
N SER A 232 10.59 11.02 12.41
CA SER A 232 9.74 9.84 12.41
C SER A 232 9.99 8.88 11.25
N VAL A 233 10.21 9.35 10.02
CA VAL A 233 10.39 8.49 8.84
C VAL A 233 11.84 8.04 8.68
N LEU A 234 12.79 8.95 8.82
CA LEU A 234 14.22 8.64 8.67
C LEU A 234 14.70 7.53 9.60
N PRO A 235 14.40 7.52 10.93
CA PRO A 235 14.77 6.43 11.81
C PRO A 235 14.21 5.07 11.35
N VAL A 236 12.96 5.05 10.88
CA VAL A 236 12.34 3.82 10.35
C VAL A 236 13.10 3.32 9.11
N LEU A 237 13.43 4.19 8.17
CA LEU A 237 14.17 3.82 6.96
C LEU A 237 15.60 3.34 7.29
N VAL A 238 16.32 4.05 8.17
CA VAL A 238 17.68 3.69 8.56
C VAL A 238 17.72 2.34 9.28
N VAL A 239 16.83 2.13 10.27
CA VAL A 239 16.76 0.85 10.99
C VAL A 239 16.37 -0.27 10.03
N SER A 240 15.39 -0.05 9.14
CA SER A 240 14.99 -1.03 8.14
C SER A 240 16.13 -1.37 7.19
N CYS A 241 16.88 -0.36 6.70
CA CYS A 241 18.06 -0.54 5.86
C CYS A 241 19.11 -1.43 6.56
N VAL A 242 19.48 -1.11 7.79
CA VAL A 242 20.46 -1.88 8.58
C VAL A 242 20.02 -3.31 8.82
N LEU A 243 18.75 -3.53 9.18
CA LEU A 243 18.21 -4.89 9.39
C LEU A 243 18.19 -5.69 8.09
N CYS A 244 17.83 -5.08 6.96
CA CYS A 244 17.87 -5.72 5.64
C CYS A 244 19.31 -6.10 5.25
N LEU A 245 20.29 -5.21 5.41
CA LEU A 245 21.70 -5.52 5.13
C LEU A 245 22.25 -6.66 6.01
N LYS A 246 21.80 -6.73 7.27
CA LYS A 246 22.15 -7.83 8.17
C LYS A 246 21.32 -9.10 7.94
N GLN A 247 20.39 -9.09 6.99
CA GLN A 247 19.46 -10.19 6.69
C GLN A 247 18.72 -10.69 7.95
N ARG A 248 18.30 -9.77 8.82
CA ARG A 248 17.66 -10.07 10.11
C ARG A 248 16.23 -9.57 10.14
N SER A 249 15.37 -10.41 10.72
CA SER A 249 14.02 -10.05 11.16
C SER A 249 13.15 -9.32 10.12
N PRO A 250 12.87 -9.90 8.91
CA PRO A 250 11.99 -9.26 7.92
C PRO A 250 10.64 -8.85 8.50
N SER A 251 10.09 -9.61 9.45
CA SER A 251 8.83 -9.31 10.14
C SER A 251 8.89 -8.02 10.98
N VAL A 252 10.01 -7.76 11.65
CA VAL A 252 10.22 -6.50 12.39
C VAL A 252 10.31 -5.33 11.41
N VAL A 253 11.05 -5.49 10.31
CA VAL A 253 11.13 -4.47 9.25
C VAL A 253 9.74 -4.19 8.67
N SER A 254 8.96 -5.23 8.35
CA SER A 254 7.58 -5.10 7.85
C SER A 254 6.68 -4.32 8.82
N LEU A 255 6.82 -4.53 10.13
CA LEU A 255 6.08 -3.79 11.15
C LEU A 255 6.50 -2.31 11.24
N LEU A 256 7.81 -2.03 11.26
CA LEU A 256 8.35 -0.66 11.27
C LEU A 256 7.87 0.13 10.04
N LEU A 257 7.91 -0.49 8.86
CA LEU A 257 7.46 0.15 7.63
C LEU A 257 5.95 0.44 7.63
N LYS A 258 5.10 -0.36 8.29
CA LYS A 258 3.68 -0.02 8.47
C LYS A 258 3.50 1.28 9.26
N LEU A 259 4.29 1.50 10.30
CA LEU A 259 4.27 2.76 11.08
C LEU A 259 4.83 3.92 10.25
N GLY A 260 5.95 3.69 9.55
CA GLY A 260 6.59 4.68 8.68
C GLY A 260 5.67 5.21 7.59
N MET A 261 4.78 4.38 7.07
CA MET A 261 3.79 4.79 6.06
C MET A 261 2.87 5.91 6.58
N PHE A 262 2.33 5.78 7.80
CA PHE A 262 1.46 6.81 8.38
C PHE A 262 2.22 8.08 8.70
N PHE A 263 3.45 7.98 9.19
CA PHE A 263 4.31 9.14 9.42
C PHE A 263 4.66 9.87 8.13
N GLY A 264 4.92 9.13 7.04
CA GLY A 264 5.17 9.72 5.72
C GLY A 264 3.96 10.51 5.19
N VAL A 265 2.76 9.94 5.30
CA VAL A 265 1.52 10.63 4.91
C VAL A 265 1.32 11.89 5.75
N ALA A 266 1.53 11.81 7.07
CA ALA A 266 1.44 12.97 7.97
C ALA A 266 2.46 14.06 7.63
N ALA A 267 3.70 13.69 7.29
CA ALA A 267 4.74 14.64 6.93
C ALA A 267 4.36 15.45 5.67
N PHE A 268 3.83 14.81 4.63
CA PHE A 268 3.35 15.49 3.43
C PHE A 268 2.13 16.36 3.69
N TYR A 269 1.25 15.98 4.62
CA TYR A 269 0.10 16.80 5.02
C TYR A 269 0.51 18.08 5.76
N LEU A 270 1.57 18.02 6.56
CA LEU A 270 2.05 19.14 7.38
C LEU A 270 2.94 20.12 6.61
N GLY A 271 3.47 19.72 5.48
CA GLY A 271 4.41 20.51 4.67
C GLY A 271 3.78 21.38 3.65
#